data_31b65b6c7905c5282922909988b0955b
#
_entry.id   31b65b6c7905c5282922909988b0955b
#
_cell.length_a   1.000
_cell.length_b   1.000
_cell.length_c   1.000
_cell.angle_alpha   90.00
_cell.angle_beta   90.00
_cell.angle_gamma   90.00
#
_symmetry.space_group_name_H-M   'P 1'
#
loop_
_entity.id
_entity.type
_entity.pdbx_description
1 polymer ?
#
loop_
_entity_poly.entity_id
_entity_poly.type
_entity_poly.pdbx_seq_one_letter_code
_entity_poly.pdbx_strand_id
1 'polypeptide(L)'
;MSERYTHQLLKVVVAQVCQTIGWHSIQSTPLELLIDILDQYLRDITRLTHRYSELYNRTDPNLDDVALAFREIGMNLGELQEYLQFVDPIERPFEVPRYPLPKESHLNFLKPGSKEVLTRPVHIPEHMPPMLVDSEEEQEEARRRLLRLRSEVRG
;
A
#
# COMPACT_ATOMS: atom_id res chain seq x y z
N MET A 1 -0.26 -2.61 4.88
CA MET A 1 0.14 -3.67 3.93
C MET A 1 0.27 -4.97 4.70
N SER A 2 -0.14 -6.12 4.17
CA SER A 2 0.01 -7.39 4.89
C SER A 2 1.50 -7.76 4.95
N GLU A 3 2.03 -8.07 6.12
CA GLU A 3 3.42 -8.53 6.33
C GLU A 3 3.76 -9.71 5.41
N ARG A 4 2.80 -10.61 5.18
CA ARG A 4 2.97 -11.74 4.26
C ARG A 4 3.26 -11.29 2.83
N TYR A 5 2.60 -10.24 2.34
CA TYR A 5 2.81 -9.72 1.00
C TYR A 5 4.21 -9.10 0.88
N THR A 6 4.62 -8.30 1.87
CA THR A 6 5.95 -7.69 1.89
C THR A 6 7.04 -8.76 1.92
N HIS A 7 6.91 -9.78 2.75
CA HIS A 7 7.86 -10.89 2.82
C HIS A 7 7.95 -11.67 1.49
N GLN A 8 6.82 -11.93 0.82
CA GLN A 8 6.83 -12.58 -0.49
C GLN A 8 7.50 -11.71 -1.56
N LEU A 9 7.29 -10.39 -1.52
CA LEU A 9 7.94 -9.46 -2.42
C LEU A 9 9.46 -9.46 -2.22
N LEU A 10 9.92 -9.36 -0.97
CA LEU A 10 11.35 -9.42 -0.63
C LEU A 10 11.97 -10.75 -1.05
N LYS A 11 11.26 -11.85 -0.90
CA LYS A 11 11.72 -13.18 -1.35
C LYS A 11 12.01 -13.21 -2.85
N VAL A 12 11.13 -12.62 -3.66
CA VAL A 12 11.33 -12.54 -5.11
C VAL A 12 12.53 -11.65 -5.44
N VAL A 13 12.65 -10.49 -4.79
CA VAL A 13 13.77 -9.56 -4.99
C VAL A 13 15.10 -10.21 -4.63
N VAL A 14 15.19 -10.87 -3.48
CA VAL A 14 16.41 -11.59 -3.06
C VAL A 14 16.75 -12.71 -4.05
N ALA A 15 15.77 -13.48 -4.51
CA ALA A 15 15.99 -14.52 -5.50
C ALA A 15 16.54 -13.95 -6.83
N GLN A 16 16.03 -12.82 -7.30
CA GLN A 16 16.53 -12.11 -8.47
C GLN A 16 17.97 -11.63 -8.26
N VAL A 17 18.29 -11.04 -7.11
CA VAL A 17 19.66 -10.63 -6.77
C VAL A 17 20.60 -11.83 -6.75
N CYS A 18 20.20 -12.95 -6.17
CA CYS A 18 21.01 -14.19 -6.18
C CYS A 18 21.24 -14.69 -7.62
N GLN A 19 20.22 -14.61 -8.46
CA GLN A 19 20.31 -15.01 -9.87
C GLN A 19 21.28 -14.11 -10.67
N THR A 20 21.24 -12.79 -10.45
CA THR A 20 22.20 -11.87 -11.11
C THR A 20 23.66 -12.10 -10.70
N ILE A 21 23.88 -12.53 -9.45
CA ILE A 21 25.22 -12.92 -8.98
C ILE A 21 25.68 -14.26 -9.59
N GLY A 22 24.77 -15.03 -10.21
CA GLY A 22 25.06 -16.30 -10.87
C GLY A 22 24.71 -17.54 -10.03
N TRP A 23 23.91 -17.40 -8.99
CA TRP A 23 23.46 -18.55 -8.21
C TRP A 23 22.30 -19.26 -8.92
N HIS A 24 22.44 -20.54 -9.15
CA HIS A 24 21.42 -21.37 -9.81
C HIS A 24 20.40 -21.95 -8.82
N SER A 25 20.78 -22.10 -7.56
CA SER A 25 19.90 -22.62 -6.50
C SER A 25 20.32 -22.10 -5.14
N ILE A 26 19.35 -21.97 -4.24
CA ILE A 26 19.55 -21.57 -2.86
C ILE A 26 18.62 -22.40 -1.97
N GLN A 27 19.10 -22.82 -0.81
CA GLN A 27 18.29 -23.49 0.19
C GLN A 27 17.34 -22.49 0.89
N SER A 28 16.24 -22.98 1.44
CA SER A 28 15.23 -22.13 2.10
C SER A 28 15.79 -21.34 3.28
N THR A 29 16.58 -21.97 4.14
CA THR A 29 17.10 -21.32 5.36
C THR A 29 18.02 -20.13 5.06
N PRO A 30 19.06 -20.23 4.21
CA PRO A 30 19.86 -19.05 3.85
C PRO A 30 19.05 -18.01 3.06
N LEU A 31 18.06 -18.40 2.27
CA LEU A 31 17.18 -17.45 1.60
C LEU A 31 16.38 -16.62 2.60
N GLU A 32 15.79 -17.26 3.61
CA GLU A 32 15.04 -16.58 4.68
C GLU A 32 15.94 -15.59 5.44
N LEU A 33 17.17 -16.01 5.77
CA LEU A 33 18.15 -15.13 6.42
C LEU A 33 18.47 -13.89 5.57
N LEU A 34 18.66 -14.05 4.26
CA LEU A 34 18.92 -12.93 3.36
C LEU A 34 17.71 -11.98 3.25
N ILE A 35 16.50 -12.51 3.30
CA ILE A 35 15.26 -11.70 3.34
C ILE A 35 15.22 -10.86 4.61
N ASP A 36 15.49 -11.44 5.77
CA ASP A 36 15.50 -10.75 7.05
C ASP A 36 16.57 -9.65 7.08
N ILE A 37 17.77 -9.92 6.54
CA ILE A 37 18.84 -8.92 6.43
C ILE A 37 18.39 -7.76 5.53
N LEU A 38 17.77 -8.03 4.39
CA LEU A 38 17.30 -6.99 3.47
C LEU A 38 16.18 -6.17 4.10
N ASP A 39 15.22 -6.80 4.79
CA ASP A 39 14.14 -6.10 5.49
C ASP A 39 14.70 -5.16 6.56
N GLN A 40 15.63 -5.65 7.37
CA GLN A 40 16.27 -4.83 8.40
C GLN A 40 17.07 -3.67 7.80
N TYR A 41 17.82 -3.91 6.73
CA TYR A 41 18.59 -2.88 6.03
C TYR A 41 17.69 -1.76 5.50
N LEU A 42 16.56 -2.10 4.87
CA LEU A 42 15.59 -1.13 4.37
C LEU A 42 14.93 -0.34 5.52
N ARG A 43 14.66 -1.00 6.65
CA ARG A 43 14.12 -0.33 7.85
C ARG A 43 15.12 0.64 8.45
N ASP A 44 16.39 0.29 8.48
CA ASP A 44 17.43 1.15 9.04
C ASP A 44 17.66 2.39 8.15
N ILE A 45 17.69 2.23 6.83
CA ILE A 45 17.73 3.37 5.89
C ILE A 45 16.55 4.32 6.14
N THR A 46 15.33 3.79 6.24
CA THR A 46 14.13 4.61 6.45
C THR A 46 14.14 5.32 7.80
N ARG A 47 14.59 4.68 8.86
CA ARG A 47 14.73 5.29 10.18
C ARG A 47 15.77 6.41 10.19
N LEU A 48 16.92 6.18 9.56
CA LEU A 48 17.97 7.19 9.45
C LEU A 48 17.50 8.40 8.63
N THR A 49 16.85 8.15 7.50
CA THR A 49 16.30 9.22 6.68
C THR A 49 15.28 10.07 7.45
N HIS A 50 14.39 9.43 8.19
CA HIS A 50 13.41 10.13 9.03
C HIS A 50 14.09 10.92 10.15
N ARG A 51 15.08 10.34 10.81
CA ARG A 51 15.88 11.03 11.83
C ARG A 51 16.56 12.30 11.28
N TYR A 52 17.10 12.26 10.06
CA TYR A 52 17.69 13.44 9.44
C TYR A 52 16.64 14.51 9.12
N SER A 53 15.44 14.15 8.62
CA SER A 53 14.38 15.13 8.41
C SER A 53 13.96 15.82 9.72
N GLU A 54 13.84 15.06 10.83
CA GLU A 54 13.54 15.60 12.16
C GLU A 54 14.65 16.54 12.68
N LEU A 55 15.93 16.22 12.47
CA LEU A 55 17.05 17.07 12.86
C LEU A 55 17.00 18.45 12.17
N TYR A 56 16.45 18.52 10.96
CA TYR A 56 16.23 19.75 10.23
C TYR A 56 14.84 20.36 10.44
N ASN A 57 14.10 19.94 11.47
CA ASN A 57 12.74 20.38 11.79
C ASN A 57 11.74 20.25 10.62
N ARG A 58 11.88 19.18 9.85
CA ARG A 58 10.97 18.83 8.75
C ARG A 58 10.22 17.54 9.05
N THR A 59 8.97 17.47 8.65
CA THR A 59 8.14 16.26 8.75
C THR A 59 8.36 15.32 7.57
N ASP A 60 8.61 15.90 6.39
CA ASP A 60 8.80 15.14 5.16
C ASP A 60 10.28 15.06 4.80
N PRO A 61 10.82 13.84 4.62
CA PRO A 61 12.21 13.65 4.21
C PRO A 61 12.42 14.05 2.74
N ASN A 62 13.60 14.58 2.44
CA ASN A 62 14.02 14.91 1.08
C ASN A 62 15.19 14.01 0.62
N LEU A 63 15.65 14.23 -0.62
CA LEU A 63 16.75 13.46 -1.18
C LEU A 63 18.07 13.67 -0.44
N ASP A 64 18.29 14.85 0.14
CA ASP A 64 19.50 15.14 0.93
C ASP A 64 19.53 14.29 2.20
N ASP A 65 18.38 14.08 2.85
CA ASP A 65 18.27 13.21 4.04
C ASP A 65 18.58 11.76 3.70
N VAL A 66 18.11 11.30 2.53
CA VAL A 66 18.44 9.95 2.02
C VAL A 66 19.95 9.84 1.72
N ALA A 67 20.55 10.86 1.12
CA ALA A 67 21.97 10.88 0.83
C ALA A 67 22.81 10.84 2.12
N LEU A 68 22.40 11.55 3.16
CA LEU A 68 23.03 11.50 4.48
C LEU A 68 22.88 10.13 5.14
N ALA A 69 21.71 9.51 5.05
CA ALA A 69 21.47 8.18 5.56
C ALA A 69 22.36 7.14 4.86
N PHE A 70 22.50 7.19 3.54
CA PHE A 70 23.40 6.31 2.78
C PHE A 70 24.85 6.50 3.20
N ARG A 71 25.28 7.74 3.40
CA ARG A 71 26.64 8.05 3.86
C ARG A 71 26.89 7.50 5.26
N GLU A 72 25.94 7.56 6.17
CA GLU A 72 26.05 7.02 7.54
C GLU A 72 26.20 5.50 7.54
N ILE A 73 25.49 4.80 6.63
CA ILE A 73 25.60 3.35 6.44
C ILE A 73 26.90 2.96 5.70
N GLY A 74 27.63 3.94 5.19
CA GLY A 74 28.88 3.70 4.45
C GLY A 74 28.67 3.39 2.96
N MET A 75 27.49 3.67 2.40
CA MET A 75 27.22 3.50 0.99
C MET A 75 27.75 4.67 0.18
N ASN A 76 28.53 4.40 -0.85
CA ASN A 76 29.07 5.39 -1.77
C ASN A 76 28.06 5.64 -2.90
N LEU A 77 27.51 6.86 -2.95
CA LEU A 77 26.55 7.24 -4.00
C LEU A 77 27.15 7.22 -5.41
N GLY A 78 28.45 7.51 -5.55
CA GLY A 78 29.14 7.42 -6.84
C GLY A 78 29.15 5.99 -7.39
N GLU A 79 29.51 5.02 -6.56
CA GLU A 79 29.50 3.60 -6.91
C GLU A 79 28.07 3.10 -7.23
N LEU A 80 27.08 3.56 -6.49
CA LEU A 80 25.69 3.26 -6.79
C LEU A 80 25.25 3.82 -8.15
N GLN A 81 25.65 5.05 -8.47
CA GLN A 81 25.37 5.67 -9.76
C GLN A 81 26.04 4.91 -10.91
N GLU A 82 27.31 4.54 -10.76
CA GLU A 82 28.01 3.71 -11.73
C GLU A 82 27.32 2.35 -11.92
N TYR A 83 26.94 1.69 -10.83
CA TYR A 83 26.21 0.43 -10.89
C TYR A 83 24.91 0.55 -11.71
N LEU A 84 24.11 1.61 -11.46
CA LEU A 84 22.86 1.85 -12.19
C LEU A 84 23.04 2.18 -13.67
N GLN A 85 24.23 2.66 -14.08
CA GLN A 85 24.56 2.92 -15.50
C GLN A 85 24.93 1.65 -16.26
N PHE A 86 25.54 0.67 -15.59
CA PHE A 86 26.07 -0.54 -16.24
C PHE A 86 25.17 -1.77 -16.10
N VAL A 87 24.27 -1.76 -15.13
CA VAL A 87 23.38 -2.90 -14.87
C VAL A 87 21.98 -2.60 -15.38
N ASP A 88 21.52 -3.43 -16.30
CA ASP A 88 20.17 -3.35 -16.83
C ASP A 88 19.14 -3.60 -15.72
N PRO A 89 18.04 -2.82 -15.69
CA PRO A 89 16.99 -3.02 -14.71
C PRO A 89 16.34 -4.39 -14.87
N ILE A 90 16.26 -5.13 -13.79
CA ILE A 90 15.60 -6.44 -13.78
C ILE A 90 14.08 -6.21 -13.85
N GLU A 91 13.43 -6.81 -14.83
CA GLU A 91 11.98 -6.76 -14.96
C GLU A 91 11.30 -7.41 -13.76
N ARG A 92 10.30 -6.72 -13.21
CA ARG A 92 9.50 -7.27 -12.12
C ARG A 92 8.55 -8.33 -12.69
N PRO A 93 8.49 -9.52 -12.08
CA PRO A 93 7.61 -10.60 -12.56
C PRO A 93 6.12 -10.32 -12.32
N PHE A 94 5.78 -9.25 -11.60
CA PHE A 94 4.41 -8.84 -11.33
C PHE A 94 4.32 -7.33 -11.08
N GLU A 95 3.17 -6.73 -11.39
CA GLU A 95 2.89 -5.35 -11.04
C GLU A 95 2.64 -5.20 -9.54
N VAL A 96 3.39 -4.28 -8.91
CA VAL A 96 3.13 -3.90 -7.53
C VAL A 96 1.96 -2.92 -7.50
N PRO A 97 0.85 -3.22 -6.82
CA PRO A 97 -0.28 -2.31 -6.76
C PRO A 97 0.12 -0.99 -6.11
N ARG A 98 -0.36 0.12 -6.67
CA ARG A 98 -0.14 1.45 -6.10
C ARG A 98 -0.96 1.59 -4.82
N TYR A 99 -0.30 1.98 -3.73
CA TYR A 99 -0.96 2.28 -2.47
C TYR A 99 -1.00 3.80 -2.22
N PRO A 100 -2.05 4.31 -1.56
CA PRO A 100 -3.24 3.59 -1.09
C PRO A 100 -4.16 3.19 -2.26
N LEU A 101 -4.72 2.00 -2.20
CA LEU A 101 -5.78 1.60 -3.13
C LEU A 101 -7.03 2.42 -2.79
N PRO A 102 -7.60 3.18 -3.73
CA PRO A 102 -8.85 3.87 -3.51
C PRO A 102 -9.93 2.80 -3.25
N LYS A 103 -10.37 2.72 -2.01
CA LYS A 103 -11.53 1.90 -1.67
C LYS A 103 -12.75 2.62 -2.19
N GLU A 104 -13.47 2.04 -3.14
CA GLU A 104 -14.81 2.52 -3.45
C GLU A 104 -15.67 2.30 -2.21
N SER A 105 -15.88 3.36 -1.49
CA SER A 105 -16.79 3.37 -0.36
C SER A 105 -18.21 3.44 -0.93
N HIS A 106 -19.02 2.43 -0.66
CA HIS A 106 -20.46 2.51 -0.89
C HIS A 106 -21.12 3.59 -0.04
N LEU A 107 -20.39 4.10 0.96
CA LEU A 107 -20.76 5.19 1.85
C LEU A 107 -20.47 6.59 1.25
N ASN A 108 -20.34 6.71 -0.06
CA ASN A 108 -20.17 8.02 -0.69
C ASN A 108 -21.55 8.70 -0.81
N PHE A 109 -22.09 9.07 0.34
CA PHE A 109 -23.41 9.70 0.51
C PHE A 109 -23.55 11.03 -0.23
N LEU A 110 -22.43 11.67 -0.58
CA LEU A 110 -22.39 12.97 -1.25
C LEU A 110 -22.26 12.87 -2.78
N LYS A 111 -22.29 11.67 -3.37
CA LYS A 111 -22.33 11.54 -4.84
C LYS A 111 -23.63 12.17 -5.38
N PRO A 112 -23.52 13.00 -6.45
CA PRO A 112 -24.71 13.51 -7.14
C PRO A 112 -25.62 12.35 -7.54
N GLY A 113 -26.91 12.42 -7.18
CA GLY A 113 -27.88 11.36 -7.46
C GLY A 113 -27.93 10.23 -6.42
N SER A 114 -27.17 10.29 -5.34
CA SER A 114 -27.35 9.37 -4.20
C SER A 114 -28.73 9.62 -3.53
N LYS A 115 -29.32 8.56 -2.97
CA LYS A 115 -30.63 8.64 -2.28
C LYS A 115 -30.61 9.72 -1.20
N GLU A 116 -29.49 9.86 -0.49
CA GLU A 116 -29.33 10.87 0.57
C GLU A 116 -29.34 12.29 0.02
N VAL A 117 -28.67 12.58 -1.09
CA VAL A 117 -28.68 13.90 -1.72
C VAL A 117 -30.09 14.28 -2.17
N LEU A 118 -30.86 13.30 -2.68
CA LEU A 118 -32.24 13.51 -3.14
C LEU A 118 -33.26 13.68 -2.00
N THR A 119 -33.03 13.03 -0.86
CA THR A 119 -33.96 13.06 0.29
C THR A 119 -33.54 14.02 1.38
N ARG A 120 -32.37 14.66 1.25
CA ARG A 120 -31.85 15.60 2.27
C ARG A 120 -32.74 16.82 2.40
N PRO A 121 -33.17 17.17 3.61
CA PRO A 121 -33.98 18.38 3.86
C PRO A 121 -33.22 19.64 3.41
N VAL A 122 -33.94 20.58 2.80
CA VAL A 122 -33.37 21.84 2.25
C VAL A 122 -32.64 22.71 3.29
N HIS A 123 -32.97 22.56 4.57
CA HIS A 123 -32.31 23.28 5.65
C HIS A 123 -30.94 22.73 6.05
N ILE A 124 -30.54 21.56 5.51
CA ILE A 124 -29.22 20.96 5.77
C ILE A 124 -28.31 21.20 4.56
N PRO A 125 -27.25 22.04 4.70
CA PRO A 125 -26.33 22.33 3.62
C PRO A 125 -25.61 21.06 3.10
N GLU A 126 -25.30 21.05 1.81
CA GLU A 126 -24.64 19.92 1.16
C GLU A 126 -23.24 19.58 1.73
N HIS A 127 -22.56 20.58 2.29
CA HIS A 127 -21.23 20.40 2.89
C HIS A 127 -21.26 19.75 4.29
N MET A 128 -22.42 19.56 4.88
CA MET A 128 -22.54 18.86 6.15
C MET A 128 -22.31 17.36 6.00
N PRO A 129 -21.84 16.68 7.07
CA PRO A 129 -21.66 15.24 7.04
C PRO A 129 -22.96 14.52 6.69
N PRO A 130 -22.88 13.30 6.14
CA PRO A 130 -24.05 12.51 5.81
C PRO A 130 -24.92 12.25 7.05
N MET A 131 -26.23 12.29 6.87
CA MET A 131 -27.15 11.85 7.90
C MET A 131 -27.01 10.33 8.06
N LEU A 132 -26.88 9.87 9.27
CA LEU A 132 -26.95 8.44 9.57
C LEU A 132 -28.37 7.97 9.22
N VAL A 133 -28.52 7.41 8.05
CA VAL A 133 -29.72 6.65 7.70
C VAL A 133 -29.63 5.35 8.49
N ASP A 134 -30.65 5.03 9.26
CA ASP A 134 -30.69 3.80 10.05
C ASP A 134 -30.40 2.60 9.15
N SER A 135 -29.20 2.07 9.28
CA SER A 135 -28.74 0.89 8.53
C SER A 135 -29.63 -0.34 8.77
N GLU A 136 -30.42 -0.31 9.83
CA GLU A 136 -31.41 -1.31 10.17
C GLU A 136 -32.61 -1.30 9.21
N GLU A 137 -33.13 -0.11 8.82
CA GLU A 137 -34.25 -0.03 7.86
C GLU A 137 -33.86 -0.49 6.45
N GLU A 138 -32.67 -0.15 5.97
CA GLU A 138 -32.17 -0.64 4.67
C GLU A 138 -31.95 -2.16 4.66
N GLN A 139 -31.46 -2.72 5.75
CA GLN A 139 -31.30 -4.17 5.89
C GLN A 139 -32.65 -4.89 5.98
N GLU A 140 -33.64 -4.32 6.66
CA GLU A 140 -34.98 -4.88 6.68
C GLU A 140 -35.70 -4.78 5.33
N GLU A 141 -35.57 -3.66 4.60
CA GLU A 141 -36.12 -3.56 3.24
C GLU A 141 -35.46 -4.54 2.28
N ALA A 142 -34.15 -4.69 2.33
CA ALA A 142 -33.43 -5.68 1.51
C ALA A 142 -33.85 -7.10 1.85
N ARG A 143 -34.06 -7.40 3.12
CA ARG A 143 -34.57 -8.71 3.59
C ARG A 143 -36.02 -8.98 3.13
N ARG A 144 -36.89 -7.98 3.18
CA ARG A 144 -38.28 -8.05 2.68
C ARG A 144 -38.32 -8.23 1.15
N ARG A 145 -37.43 -7.57 0.40
CA ARG A 145 -37.28 -7.75 -1.05
C ARG A 145 -36.83 -9.15 -1.41
N LEU A 146 -35.83 -9.70 -0.73
CA LEU A 146 -35.36 -11.07 -0.92
C LEU A 146 -36.42 -12.12 -0.61
N LEU A 147 -37.25 -11.89 0.42
CA LEU A 147 -38.34 -12.78 0.76
C LEU A 147 -39.47 -12.78 -0.29
N ARG A 148 -39.78 -11.62 -0.89
CA ARG A 148 -40.76 -11.51 -2.00
C ARG A 148 -40.28 -12.24 -3.25
N LEU A 149 -39.03 -12.05 -3.66
CA LEU A 149 -38.45 -12.74 -4.80
C LEU A 149 -38.40 -14.25 -4.61
N ARG A 150 -38.19 -14.72 -3.38
CA ARG A 150 -38.17 -16.14 -3.04
C ARG A 150 -39.59 -16.78 -3.03
N SER A 151 -40.63 -15.99 -2.78
CA SER A 151 -42.01 -16.45 -2.87
C SER A 151 -42.52 -16.52 -4.32
N GLU A 152 -42.06 -15.64 -5.20
CA GLU A 152 -42.39 -15.61 -6.64
C GLU A 152 -41.72 -16.75 -7.43
N VAL A 153 -40.57 -17.25 -6.98
CA VAL A 153 -39.85 -18.37 -7.64
C VAL A 153 -40.43 -19.75 -7.23
N ARG A 154 -41.29 -19.80 -6.20
CA ARG A 154 -41.89 -21.06 -5.71
C ARG A 154 -43.34 -21.27 -6.11
N GLY A 155 -43.98 -20.36 -6.80
CA GLY A 155 -45.30 -20.48 -7.39
C GLY A 155 -45.23 -20.71 -8.89
#